data_b20a2964c4c8cc75f74505d48e67ff42
#
_entry.id   b20a2964c4c8cc75f74505d48e67ff42
#
_cell.length_a   1.000
_cell.length_b   1.000
_cell.length_c   1.000
_cell.angle_alpha   90.00
_cell.angle_beta   90.00
_cell.angle_gamma   90.00
#
_symmetry.space_group_name_H-M   'P 1'
#
loop_
_entity.id
_entity.type
_entity.pdbx_description
1 polymer ?
#
loop_
_entity_poly.entity_id
_entity_poly.type
_entity_poly.pdbx_seq_one_letter_code
_entity_poly.pdbx_strand_id
1 'polypeptide(L)'
;AGVQVISHAYMLEWEGVSEGLSGKIFENYEKYYDKIDHENMSVDRFLQTVKAKGLIFDPTLFLCMENKMDWSVRFVKRARQIGVKICAGTDYINDLNRPFPFLFDELDLYVEKCDFYPMEAIFSVTRVAAEVLGIADKAGAVETGMQADLLVLNGNPYDNIKELRNIQMVMKRGKILGE
;
A
#
# COMPACT_ATOMS: atom_id res chain seq x y z
N ALA A 1 -15.39 16.68 -9.87
CA ALA A 1 -15.26 15.58 -8.92
C ALA A 1 -13.78 15.21 -8.88
N GLY A 2 -13.14 15.35 -7.72
CA GLY A 2 -11.72 15.06 -7.56
C GLY A 2 -11.52 13.56 -7.34
N VAL A 3 -10.56 12.97 -8.04
CA VAL A 3 -10.00 11.66 -7.67
C VAL A 3 -9.28 11.85 -6.33
N GLN A 4 -9.49 10.96 -5.37
CA GLN A 4 -8.81 10.99 -4.08
C GLN A 4 -7.73 9.92 -3.95
N VAL A 5 -7.91 8.79 -4.64
CA VAL A 5 -7.02 7.64 -4.60
C VAL A 5 -6.60 7.25 -6.01
N ILE A 6 -5.35 6.89 -6.16
CA ILE A 6 -4.78 6.32 -7.38
C ILE A 6 -4.30 4.93 -7.02
N SER A 7 -4.79 3.90 -7.71
CA SER A 7 -4.41 2.53 -7.46
C SER A 7 -3.49 1.96 -8.54
N HIS A 8 -2.78 0.90 -8.20
CA HIS A 8 -1.94 0.06 -9.06
C HIS A 8 -0.63 0.73 -9.52
N ALA A 9 0.46 0.40 -8.83
CA ALA A 9 1.79 0.89 -9.17
C ALA A 9 2.19 0.61 -10.63
N TYR A 10 1.85 -0.56 -11.13
CA TYR A 10 2.22 -1.00 -12.48
C TYR A 10 1.54 -0.20 -13.61
N MET A 11 0.44 0.49 -13.34
CA MET A 11 -0.26 1.29 -14.36
C MET A 11 0.31 2.72 -14.47
N LEU A 12 0.87 3.23 -13.39
CA LEU A 12 1.26 4.63 -13.28
C LEU A 12 2.61 4.95 -13.93
N GLU A 13 3.50 3.96 -14.01
CA GLU A 13 4.81 4.14 -14.65
C GLU A 13 4.72 4.34 -16.16
N TRP A 14 3.65 3.85 -16.77
CA TRP A 14 3.47 3.89 -18.21
C TRP A 14 3.13 5.28 -18.76
N GLU A 15 2.46 6.11 -17.99
CA GLU A 15 2.18 7.49 -18.42
C GLU A 15 3.47 8.33 -18.50
N GLY A 16 4.50 7.97 -17.74
CA GLY A 16 5.82 8.62 -17.79
C GLY A 16 6.71 8.18 -18.94
N VAL A 17 6.41 7.04 -19.58
CA VAL A 17 7.30 6.42 -20.59
C VAL A 17 6.73 6.46 -22.00
N SER A 18 5.43 6.69 -22.16
CA SER A 18 4.75 6.38 -23.41
C SER A 18 4.09 7.54 -24.13
N GLU A 19 4.82 8.49 -24.65
CA GLU A 19 4.38 9.10 -25.90
C GLU A 19 4.53 8.06 -27.04
N GLY A 20 3.59 7.15 -27.24
CA GLY A 20 3.54 6.23 -28.36
C GLY A 20 3.33 4.75 -28.08
N LEU A 21 3.23 4.31 -26.82
CA LEU A 21 3.07 2.90 -26.46
C LEU A 21 1.65 2.52 -25.96
N SER A 22 0.72 3.47 -25.90
CA SER A 22 -0.64 3.21 -25.46
C SER A 22 -1.30 2.11 -26.31
N GLY A 23 -1.74 1.05 -25.68
CA GLY A 23 -2.47 -0.07 -26.29
C GLY A 23 -1.66 -1.34 -26.58
N LYS A 24 -0.32 -1.31 -26.59
CA LYS A 24 0.53 -2.50 -26.81
C LYS A 24 1.17 -3.06 -25.53
N ILE A 25 0.93 -2.41 -24.43
CA ILE A 25 1.62 -2.58 -23.16
C ILE A 25 1.27 -3.92 -22.51
N PHE A 26 0.00 -4.28 -22.49
CA PHE A 26 -0.46 -5.52 -21.86
C PHE A 26 -0.03 -6.79 -22.59
N GLU A 27 0.31 -6.69 -23.89
CA GLU A 27 0.75 -7.84 -24.67
C GLU A 27 2.25 -8.13 -24.57
N ASN A 28 3.06 -7.18 -24.13
CA ASN A 28 4.52 -7.29 -24.16
C ASN A 28 5.24 -6.54 -23.03
N TYR A 29 4.63 -6.40 -21.86
CA TYR A 29 5.23 -5.59 -20.80
C TYR A 29 6.63 -6.08 -20.37
N GLU A 30 6.90 -7.41 -20.37
CA GLU A 30 8.22 -7.97 -20.08
C GLU A 30 9.34 -7.40 -20.97
N LYS A 31 9.03 -7.06 -22.20
CA LYS A 31 9.97 -6.52 -23.17
C LYS A 31 10.40 -5.07 -22.88
N TYR A 32 9.62 -4.37 -22.06
CA TYR A 32 9.83 -2.94 -21.79
C TYR A 32 10.34 -2.68 -20.38
N TYR A 33 10.40 -3.69 -19.54
CA TYR A 33 10.84 -3.60 -18.14
C TYR A 33 12.18 -2.94 -17.93
N ASP A 34 13.18 -3.41 -18.69
CA ASP A 34 14.55 -2.93 -18.56
C ASP A 34 14.75 -1.49 -19.09
N LYS A 35 13.70 -0.95 -19.71
CA LYS A 35 13.73 0.38 -20.33
C LYS A 35 13.07 1.47 -19.49
N ILE A 36 12.42 1.09 -18.37
CA ILE A 36 11.80 2.05 -17.48
C ILE A 36 12.89 2.67 -16.61
N ASP A 37 13.22 3.91 -16.90
CA ASP A 37 14.11 4.72 -16.07
C ASP A 37 13.30 5.27 -14.89
N HIS A 38 13.40 4.61 -13.74
CA HIS A 38 12.73 4.98 -12.49
C HIS A 38 13.28 6.26 -11.86
N GLU A 39 14.44 6.72 -12.33
CA GLU A 39 15.02 8.01 -11.98
C GLU A 39 14.62 9.11 -12.96
N ASN A 40 13.73 8.79 -13.89
CA ASN A 40 13.27 9.73 -14.89
C ASN A 40 12.54 10.92 -14.24
N MET A 41 12.89 12.12 -14.67
CA MET A 41 12.26 13.36 -14.22
C MET A 41 10.73 13.38 -14.42
N SER A 42 10.18 12.57 -15.32
CA SER A 42 8.74 12.46 -15.53
C SER A 42 8.05 11.72 -14.39
N VAL A 43 8.64 10.64 -13.86
CA VAL A 43 8.15 9.91 -12.68
C VAL A 43 8.13 10.83 -11.46
N ASP A 44 9.22 11.55 -11.22
CA ASP A 44 9.32 12.50 -10.12
C ASP A 44 8.27 13.60 -10.22
N ARG A 45 8.10 14.18 -11.40
CA ARG A 45 7.09 15.22 -11.65
C ARG A 45 5.68 14.71 -11.41
N PHE A 46 5.39 13.48 -11.84
CA PHE A 46 4.11 12.83 -11.59
C PHE A 46 3.87 12.66 -10.09
N LEU A 47 4.82 12.05 -9.37
CA LEU A 47 4.72 11.81 -7.93
C LEU A 47 4.64 13.10 -7.11
N GLN A 48 5.38 14.13 -7.50
CA GLN A 48 5.27 15.47 -6.90
C GLN A 48 3.88 16.08 -7.13
N THR A 49 3.30 15.85 -8.30
CA THR A 49 1.92 16.29 -8.60
C THR A 49 0.90 15.54 -7.75
N VAL A 50 1.06 14.22 -7.61
CA VAL A 50 0.23 13.38 -6.71
C VAL A 50 0.27 13.93 -5.28
N LYS A 51 1.47 14.18 -4.76
CA LYS A 51 1.67 14.77 -3.43
C LYS A 51 1.05 16.16 -3.31
N ALA A 52 1.32 17.06 -4.26
CA ALA A 52 0.84 18.44 -4.21
C ALA A 52 -0.70 18.53 -4.26
N LYS A 53 -1.35 17.60 -4.93
CA LYS A 53 -2.82 17.49 -4.98
C LYS A 53 -3.40 16.78 -3.76
N GLY A 54 -2.59 16.29 -2.84
CA GLY A 54 -3.04 15.52 -1.68
C GLY A 54 -3.69 14.18 -2.03
N LEU A 55 -3.34 13.60 -3.20
CA LEU A 55 -3.86 12.30 -3.59
C LEU A 55 -3.18 11.20 -2.79
N ILE A 56 -3.92 10.13 -2.54
CA ILE A 56 -3.41 8.94 -1.86
C ILE A 56 -3.10 7.87 -2.90
N PHE A 57 -1.96 7.23 -2.75
CA PHE A 57 -1.52 6.17 -3.63
C PHE A 57 -1.71 4.80 -2.97
N ASP A 58 -2.44 3.90 -3.64
CA ASP A 58 -2.62 2.50 -3.28
C ASP A 58 -1.87 1.63 -4.28
N PRO A 59 -0.64 1.18 -3.98
CA PRO A 59 0.22 0.52 -4.96
C PRO A 59 -0.21 -0.89 -5.32
N THR A 60 -0.94 -1.61 -4.46
CA THR A 60 -1.27 -3.03 -4.64
C THR A 60 -0.04 -3.87 -4.96
N LEU A 61 1.02 -3.68 -4.15
CA LEU A 61 2.34 -4.23 -4.44
C LEU A 61 2.37 -5.76 -4.39
N PHE A 62 1.56 -6.37 -3.51
CA PHE A 62 1.42 -7.82 -3.45
C PHE A 62 0.96 -8.40 -4.80
N LEU A 63 -0.06 -7.81 -5.41
CA LEU A 63 -0.53 -8.19 -6.75
C LEU A 63 0.59 -8.06 -7.79
N CYS A 64 1.36 -6.97 -7.71
CA CYS A 64 2.48 -6.74 -8.63
C CYS A 64 3.54 -7.83 -8.50
N MET A 65 3.92 -8.22 -7.27
CA MET A 65 4.93 -9.25 -7.01
C MET A 65 4.48 -10.63 -7.48
N GLU A 66 3.23 -11.01 -7.24
CA GLU A 66 2.65 -12.26 -7.74
C GLU A 66 2.67 -12.35 -9.28
N ASN A 67 2.61 -11.20 -9.96
CA ASN A 67 2.71 -11.09 -11.41
C ASN A 67 4.15 -10.78 -11.90
N LYS A 68 5.17 -10.95 -11.05
CA LYS A 68 6.60 -10.72 -11.36
C LYS A 68 6.90 -9.29 -11.82
N MET A 69 6.18 -8.32 -11.26
CA MET A 69 6.37 -6.89 -11.56
C MET A 69 7.30 -6.22 -10.53
N ASP A 70 8.52 -6.73 -10.38
CA ASP A 70 9.50 -6.30 -9.36
C ASP A 70 9.85 -4.80 -9.44
N TRP A 71 9.69 -4.20 -10.60
CA TRP A 71 9.92 -2.77 -10.82
C TRP A 71 8.97 -1.87 -10.01
N SER A 72 7.77 -2.37 -9.67
CA SER A 72 6.81 -1.66 -8.82
C SER A 72 7.39 -1.31 -7.45
N VAL A 73 8.32 -2.12 -6.95
CA VAL A 73 9.07 -1.85 -5.71
C VAL A 73 9.80 -0.51 -5.79
N ARG A 74 10.52 -0.27 -6.89
CA ARG A 74 11.29 0.98 -7.09
C ARG A 74 10.37 2.19 -7.16
N PHE A 75 9.23 2.06 -7.82
CA PHE A 75 8.23 3.12 -7.89
C PHE A 75 7.63 3.44 -6.52
N VAL A 76 7.27 2.43 -5.73
CA VAL A 76 6.76 2.62 -4.36
C VAL A 76 7.82 3.24 -3.45
N LYS A 77 9.08 2.78 -3.53
CA LYS A 77 10.21 3.42 -2.84
C LYS A 77 10.31 4.91 -3.19
N ARG A 78 10.23 5.24 -4.47
CA ARG A 78 10.35 6.61 -4.93
C ARG A 78 9.17 7.48 -4.46
N ALA A 79 7.95 6.94 -4.52
CA ALA A 79 6.76 7.60 -4.01
C ALA A 79 6.90 7.93 -2.51
N ARG A 80 7.38 6.96 -1.71
CA ARG A 80 7.67 7.16 -0.29
C ARG A 80 8.73 8.25 -0.07
N GLN A 81 9.87 8.21 -0.79
CA GLN A 81 10.95 9.20 -0.67
C GLN A 81 10.47 10.62 -0.98
N ILE A 82 9.61 10.78 -1.97
CA ILE A 82 9.00 12.08 -2.31
C ILE A 82 7.98 12.50 -1.25
N GLY A 83 7.49 11.57 -0.46
CA GLY A 83 6.51 11.80 0.61
C GLY A 83 5.07 11.83 0.08
N VAL A 84 4.77 11.02 -0.92
CA VAL A 84 3.40 10.69 -1.32
C VAL A 84 2.74 9.91 -0.20
N LYS A 85 1.49 10.23 0.12
CA LYS A 85 0.70 9.48 1.09
C LYS A 85 0.31 8.13 0.48
N ILE A 86 0.67 7.03 1.14
CA ILE A 86 0.46 5.67 0.64
C ILE A 86 -0.53 4.94 1.55
N CYS A 87 -1.56 4.32 0.94
CA CYS A 87 -2.51 3.41 1.57
C CYS A 87 -2.14 1.98 1.19
N ALA A 88 -2.28 1.02 2.12
CA ALA A 88 -2.09 -0.38 1.80
C ALA A 88 -3.40 -1.02 1.32
N GLY A 89 -3.35 -1.61 0.15
CA GLY A 89 -4.37 -2.46 -0.43
C GLY A 89 -3.72 -3.57 -1.27
N THR A 90 -4.37 -4.70 -1.47
CA THR A 90 -3.78 -5.83 -2.19
C THR A 90 -4.35 -6.05 -3.58
N ASP A 91 -5.60 -5.63 -3.79
CA ASP A 91 -6.41 -5.98 -4.98
C ASP A 91 -6.39 -7.50 -5.26
N TYR A 92 -6.28 -8.30 -4.21
CA TYR A 92 -6.18 -9.75 -4.30
C TYR A 92 -7.31 -10.43 -3.54
N ILE A 93 -7.88 -11.49 -4.11
CA ILE A 93 -8.96 -12.24 -3.47
C ILE A 93 -8.37 -13.04 -2.31
N ASN A 94 -8.88 -12.80 -1.09
CA ASN A 94 -8.43 -13.53 0.07
C ASN A 94 -8.73 -15.03 -0.06
N ASP A 95 -7.71 -15.84 0.18
CA ASP A 95 -7.85 -17.28 0.32
C ASP A 95 -8.23 -17.60 1.78
N LEU A 96 -9.44 -18.14 1.98
CA LEU A 96 -9.96 -18.50 3.31
C LEU A 96 -9.21 -19.67 3.97
N ASN A 97 -8.37 -20.40 3.22
CA ASN A 97 -7.52 -21.44 3.76
C ASN A 97 -6.22 -20.89 4.37
N ARG A 98 -5.90 -19.63 4.14
CA ARG A 98 -4.75 -18.98 4.77
C ARG A 98 -5.08 -18.51 6.18
N PRO A 99 -4.12 -18.61 7.11
CA PRO A 99 -4.33 -18.15 8.49
C PRO A 99 -4.43 -16.62 8.58
N PHE A 100 -3.86 -15.88 7.60
CA PHE A 100 -3.85 -14.43 7.57
C PHE A 100 -4.17 -13.88 6.18
N PRO A 101 -4.85 -12.72 6.08
CA PRO A 101 -5.10 -12.04 4.82
C PRO A 101 -3.79 -11.63 4.12
N PHE A 102 -3.80 -11.57 2.79
CA PHE A 102 -2.70 -11.07 1.97
C PHE A 102 -2.25 -9.63 2.31
N LEU A 103 -3.08 -8.87 3.01
CA LEU A 103 -2.73 -7.54 3.48
C LEU A 103 -1.49 -7.55 4.40
N PHE A 104 -1.28 -8.62 5.16
CA PHE A 104 -0.06 -8.76 5.97
C PHE A 104 1.19 -8.93 5.09
N ASP A 105 1.05 -9.60 3.95
CA ASP A 105 2.15 -9.77 2.99
C ASP A 105 2.45 -8.45 2.27
N GLU A 106 1.43 -7.62 1.99
CA GLU A 106 1.61 -6.27 1.47
C GLU A 106 2.45 -5.40 2.42
N LEU A 107 2.17 -5.46 3.74
CA LEU A 107 2.93 -4.72 4.74
C LEU A 107 4.36 -5.24 4.89
N ASP A 108 4.58 -6.56 4.78
CA ASP A 108 5.93 -7.13 4.75
C ASP A 108 6.72 -6.57 3.56
N LEU A 109 6.12 -6.52 2.36
CA LEU A 109 6.76 -5.97 1.17
C LEU A 109 7.13 -4.49 1.34
N TYR A 110 6.28 -3.68 1.98
CA TYR A 110 6.60 -2.28 2.26
C TYR A 110 7.85 -2.15 3.11
N VAL A 111 7.97 -2.94 4.17
CA VAL A 111 9.13 -2.89 5.06
C VAL A 111 10.36 -3.54 4.44
N GLU A 112 10.23 -4.75 3.88
CA GLU A 112 11.36 -5.55 3.38
C GLU A 112 11.92 -5.04 2.04
N LYS A 113 11.05 -4.44 1.19
CA LYS A 113 11.41 -4.09 -0.19
C LYS A 113 11.37 -2.59 -0.46
N CYS A 114 10.52 -1.82 0.23
CA CYS A 114 10.27 -0.42 -0.08
C CYS A 114 10.83 0.56 0.95
N ASP A 115 11.68 0.10 1.88
CA ASP A 115 12.35 0.90 2.92
C ASP A 115 11.38 1.59 3.91
N PHE A 116 10.16 1.10 4.06
CA PHE A 116 9.25 1.63 5.07
C PHE A 116 9.73 1.26 6.48
N TYR A 117 9.60 2.20 7.40
CA TYR A 117 9.60 1.81 8.81
C TYR A 117 8.32 1.04 9.13
N PRO A 118 8.35 0.07 10.05
CA PRO A 118 7.16 -0.72 10.40
C PRO A 118 5.94 0.16 10.76
N MET A 119 6.16 1.29 11.43
CA MET A 119 5.08 2.21 11.77
C MET A 119 4.46 2.89 10.55
N GLU A 120 5.23 3.22 9.52
CA GLU A 120 4.70 3.78 8.28
C GLU A 120 3.80 2.76 7.57
N ALA A 121 4.22 1.49 7.56
CA ALA A 121 3.41 0.40 7.02
C ALA A 121 2.10 0.22 7.81
N ILE A 122 2.15 0.26 9.14
CA ILE A 122 0.96 0.20 10.00
C ILE A 122 0.03 1.41 9.75
N PHE A 123 0.58 2.62 9.60
CA PHE A 123 -0.23 3.79 9.29
C PHE A 123 -0.91 3.70 7.93
N SER A 124 -0.27 3.09 6.93
CA SER A 124 -0.85 2.93 5.60
C SER A 124 -2.13 2.08 5.61
N VAL A 125 -2.23 1.08 6.51
CA VAL A 125 -3.37 0.15 6.63
C VAL A 125 -4.38 0.58 7.71
N THR A 126 -4.05 1.58 8.52
CA THR A 126 -4.93 2.07 9.58
C THR A 126 -5.38 3.50 9.33
N ARG A 127 -4.58 4.49 9.67
CA ARG A 127 -4.93 5.91 9.58
C ARG A 127 -5.20 6.37 8.15
N VAL A 128 -4.30 6.02 7.23
CA VAL A 128 -4.46 6.41 5.82
C VAL A 128 -5.62 5.66 5.17
N ALA A 129 -5.80 4.37 5.49
CA ALA A 129 -6.95 3.60 5.02
C ALA A 129 -8.27 4.20 5.52
N ALA A 130 -8.33 4.67 6.77
CA ALA A 130 -9.52 5.34 7.30
C ALA A 130 -9.81 6.66 6.57
N GLU A 131 -8.79 7.42 6.15
CA GLU A 131 -8.96 8.61 5.31
C GLU A 131 -9.56 8.24 3.94
N VAL A 132 -9.03 7.21 3.28
CA VAL A 132 -9.52 6.71 1.98
C VAL A 132 -10.99 6.31 2.07
N LEU A 133 -11.37 5.65 3.17
CA LEU A 133 -12.74 5.19 3.40
C LEU A 133 -13.68 6.30 3.91
N GLY A 134 -13.17 7.49 4.19
CA GLY A 134 -13.98 8.61 4.73
C GLY A 134 -14.48 8.37 6.15
N ILE A 135 -13.75 7.59 6.95
CA ILE A 135 -14.11 7.24 8.34
C ILE A 135 -13.02 7.61 9.35
N ALA A 136 -12.11 8.50 8.98
CA ALA A 136 -10.99 8.91 9.85
C ALA A 136 -11.43 9.62 11.14
N ASP A 137 -12.67 10.08 11.21
CA ASP A 137 -13.32 10.60 12.41
C ASP A 137 -13.82 9.51 13.38
N LYS A 138 -13.80 8.24 12.93
CA LYS A 138 -14.37 7.09 13.67
C LYS A 138 -13.39 5.96 13.90
N ALA A 139 -12.40 5.79 13.02
CA ALA A 139 -11.50 4.64 13.04
C ALA A 139 -10.10 5.01 12.52
N GLY A 140 -9.14 4.09 12.66
CA GLY A 140 -7.76 4.24 12.16
C GLY A 140 -6.75 4.71 13.19
N ALA A 141 -7.18 5.05 14.41
CA ALA A 141 -6.30 5.40 15.52
C ALA A 141 -6.85 4.87 16.85
N VAL A 142 -5.98 4.75 17.84
CA VAL A 142 -6.34 4.44 19.23
C VAL A 142 -6.45 5.76 20.01
N GLU A 143 -7.63 6.37 19.94
CA GLU A 143 -7.91 7.66 20.55
C GLU A 143 -9.28 7.66 21.23
N THR A 144 -9.47 8.52 22.24
CA THR A 144 -10.77 8.65 22.91
C THR A 144 -11.85 9.08 21.92
N GLY A 145 -12.98 8.37 21.92
CA GLY A 145 -14.10 8.63 21.02
C GLY A 145 -14.06 7.84 19.71
N MET A 146 -12.96 7.17 19.39
CA MET A 146 -12.85 6.29 18.23
C MET A 146 -13.52 4.93 18.49
N GLN A 147 -13.88 4.23 17.43
CA GLN A 147 -14.36 2.85 17.51
C GLN A 147 -13.25 1.94 18.05
N ALA A 148 -13.59 1.12 19.03
CA ALA A 148 -12.68 0.12 19.55
C ALA A 148 -12.59 -1.09 18.59
N ASP A 149 -12.00 -0.87 17.41
CA ASP A 149 -11.59 -1.87 16.45
C ASP A 149 -10.09 -2.09 16.65
N LEU A 150 -9.71 -3.08 17.45
CA LEU A 150 -8.35 -3.24 17.96
C LEU A 150 -7.80 -4.63 17.64
N LEU A 151 -6.52 -4.64 17.30
CA LEU A 151 -5.71 -5.84 17.22
C LEU A 151 -4.70 -5.80 18.37
N VAL A 152 -4.81 -6.72 19.33
CA VAL A 152 -3.86 -6.86 20.44
C VAL A 152 -2.87 -7.95 20.07
N LEU A 153 -1.58 -7.66 20.21
CA LEU A 153 -0.47 -8.50 19.78
C LEU A 153 0.34 -8.95 20.99
N ASN A 154 0.95 -10.13 20.91
CA ASN A 154 1.92 -10.59 21.90
C ASN A 154 3.33 -10.02 21.68
N GLY A 155 3.64 -9.57 20.46
CA GLY A 155 4.92 -9.01 20.06
C GLY A 155 4.84 -7.53 19.71
N ASN A 156 5.99 -6.92 19.50
CA ASN A 156 6.10 -5.51 19.13
C ASN A 156 6.27 -5.34 17.61
N PRO A 157 5.24 -4.90 16.87
CA PRO A 157 5.34 -4.74 15.41
C PRO A 157 6.26 -3.58 14.99
N TYR A 158 6.67 -2.70 15.89
CA TYR A 158 7.68 -1.67 15.62
C TYR A 158 9.07 -2.25 15.39
N ASP A 159 9.39 -3.34 16.11
CA ASP A 159 10.69 -3.99 15.99
C ASP A 159 10.70 -4.99 14.83
N ASN A 160 9.55 -5.63 14.59
CA ASN A 160 9.39 -6.61 13.52
C ASN A 160 7.93 -6.59 13.02
N ILE A 161 7.71 -6.16 11.79
CA ILE A 161 6.37 -6.07 11.19
C ILE A 161 5.63 -7.41 11.21
N LYS A 162 6.33 -8.54 11.19
CA LYS A 162 5.75 -9.88 11.22
C LYS A 162 5.05 -10.21 12.54
N GLU A 163 5.32 -9.45 13.60
CA GLU A 163 4.59 -9.56 14.88
C GLU A 163 3.10 -9.17 14.75
N LEU A 164 2.69 -8.53 13.66
CA LEU A 164 1.27 -8.36 13.34
C LEU A 164 0.51 -9.67 13.24
N ARG A 165 1.18 -10.80 12.98
CA ARG A 165 0.59 -12.15 12.95
C ARG A 165 0.54 -12.83 14.32
N ASN A 166 1.23 -12.27 15.31
CA ASN A 166 1.25 -12.80 16.67
C ASN A 166 0.08 -12.24 17.49
N ILE A 167 -1.12 -12.55 17.02
CA ILE A 167 -2.38 -11.99 17.50
C ILE A 167 -2.75 -12.65 18.83
N GLN A 168 -2.96 -11.83 19.86
CA GLN A 168 -3.52 -12.24 21.14
C GLN A 168 -5.04 -12.10 21.16
N MET A 169 -5.56 -11.00 20.61
CA MET A 169 -7.00 -10.70 20.67
C MET A 169 -7.40 -9.80 19.51
N VAL A 170 -8.59 -10.01 18.99
CA VAL A 170 -9.24 -9.13 18.03
C VAL A 170 -10.50 -8.55 18.67
N MET A 171 -10.62 -7.23 18.61
CA MET A 171 -11.81 -6.53 19.08
C MET A 171 -12.47 -5.78 17.91
N LYS A 172 -13.79 -5.89 17.83
CA LYS A 172 -14.61 -5.17 16.86
C LYS A 172 -15.72 -4.41 17.55
N ARG A 173 -15.72 -3.08 17.41
CA ARG A 173 -16.71 -2.19 18.08
C ARG A 173 -16.83 -2.46 19.58
N GLY A 174 -15.69 -2.67 20.24
CA GLY A 174 -15.63 -2.95 21.68
C GLY A 174 -16.00 -4.38 22.11
N LYS A 175 -16.25 -5.28 21.15
CA LYS A 175 -16.54 -6.70 21.41
C LYS A 175 -15.35 -7.55 21.01
N ILE A 176 -14.92 -8.44 21.91
CA ILE A 176 -13.88 -9.42 21.62
C ILE A 176 -14.45 -10.47 20.66
N LEU A 177 -13.68 -10.81 19.63
CA LEU A 177 -14.03 -11.86 18.66
C LEU A 177 -13.25 -13.12 18.99
N GLY A 178 -13.92 -14.29 18.91
CA GLY A 178 -13.27 -15.60 19.04
C GLY A 178 -13.28 -16.18 20.45
N GLU A 179 -14.24 -15.79 21.32
CA GLU A 179 -14.63 -16.58 22.49
C GLU A 179 -15.61 -17.69 22.11
#